data_a1898f16d0f7e7f48d65e24ac1e91a82
#
_entry.id   a1898f16d0f7e7f48d65e24ac1e91a82
#
_cell.length_a   1.000
_cell.length_b   1.000
_cell.length_c   1.000
_cell.angle_alpha   90.00
_cell.angle_beta   90.00
_cell.angle_gamma   90.00
#
_symmetry.space_group_name_H-M   'P 1'
#
loop_
_entity.id
_entity.type
_entity.pdbx_description
1 polymer ?
#
loop_
_entity_poly.entity_id
_entity_poly.type
_entity_poly.pdbx_seq_one_letter_code
_entity_poly.pdbx_strand_id
1 'polypeptide(L)'
;MGTAMEDTSRRHLLGLMGAAAALGGSALPAAAAATPVIEWNAHMFSSDTARFPFSPRGTYKPDTARLSADPLVAYQAHLKEAGIDKALFVHPEPYGDDHTLVLDCLARTSPAQFKATSMFFPKDDDAPAKLAALVKKQPRICSTRFHLHRGNTAYFASFGEPGVRALWKKAVDLNLVVELDLGPNYARDAGAAIAAFPGCKVLIDHMCNPKTGMIWEYGDVLDLAKYPNVYMKMSGLGYMTDDKPDYLSQLSFTRRVIKEFGADRMVWSGDSPHIADVHMKGYSAADIAKVKGGNLQRLLNWA
;
A
#
# COMPACT_ATOMS: atom_id res chain seq x y z
N MET A 1 23.81 40.77 -98.03
CA MET A 1 22.51 41.40 -98.03
C MET A 1 21.81 40.93 -96.75
N GLY A 2 21.83 41.69 -95.75
CA GLY A 2 20.99 42.76 -95.32
C GLY A 2 20.26 42.17 -94.07
N THR A 3 20.50 42.70 -93.12
CA THR A 3 20.08 43.73 -92.14
C THR A 3 19.31 43.19 -90.98
N ALA A 4 19.85 43.45 -89.87
CA ALA A 4 19.49 44.45 -88.86
C ALA A 4 18.57 43.86 -87.73
N MET A 5 19.11 43.94 -86.49
CA MET A 5 18.68 44.81 -85.39
C MET A 5 17.25 44.51 -84.84
N GLU A 6 17.06 44.29 -83.65
CA GLU A 6 17.01 45.04 -82.40
C GLU A 6 16.50 44.15 -81.28
N ASP A 7 17.14 44.09 -80.15
CA ASP A 7 16.92 44.70 -78.87
C ASP A 7 15.54 44.44 -78.21
N THR A 8 15.55 43.81 -77.10
CA THR A 8 14.95 44.35 -75.84
C THR A 8 15.11 43.36 -74.68
N SER A 9 15.83 43.86 -73.73
CA SER A 9 15.89 43.51 -72.32
C SER A 9 14.58 43.06 -71.72
N ARG A 10 14.53 41.90 -71.08
CA ARG A 10 13.70 41.62 -69.93
C ARG A 10 14.40 40.70 -68.94
N ARG A 11 14.69 41.32 -67.80
CA ARG A 11 15.18 40.68 -66.60
C ARG A 11 14.17 39.61 -66.11
N HIS A 12 14.57 38.36 -66.02
CA HIS A 12 13.87 37.38 -65.17
C HIS A 12 14.70 37.14 -63.95
N LEU A 13 14.11 37.59 -62.84
CA LEU A 13 14.47 37.34 -61.47
C LEU A 13 14.26 35.84 -61.20
N LEU A 14 15.30 35.07 -61.09
CA LEU A 14 15.28 33.69 -60.60
C LEU A 14 15.18 33.78 -59.07
N GLY A 15 13.99 33.49 -58.55
CA GLY A 15 13.77 33.33 -57.15
C GLY A 15 14.40 32.02 -56.66
N LEU A 16 15.40 32.14 -55.80
CA LEU A 16 15.88 31.02 -55.00
C LEU A 16 14.80 30.63 -54.00
N MET A 17 14.11 29.53 -54.27
CA MET A 17 13.34 28.83 -53.24
C MET A 17 14.31 28.09 -52.32
N GLY A 18 14.60 28.67 -51.18
CA GLY A 18 15.27 28.00 -50.06
C GLY A 18 14.39 26.88 -49.49
N ALA A 19 14.78 25.63 -49.70
CA ALA A 19 14.21 24.50 -48.99
C ALA A 19 14.64 24.59 -47.52
N ALA A 20 13.74 25.05 -46.65
CA ALA A 20 13.90 24.93 -45.23
C ALA A 20 13.77 23.43 -44.88
N ALA A 21 14.87 22.76 -44.64
CA ALA A 21 14.90 21.46 -44.00
C ALA A 21 14.34 21.60 -42.59
N ALA A 22 13.09 21.17 -42.39
CA ALA A 22 12.54 20.98 -41.06
C ALA A 22 13.35 19.89 -40.39
N LEU A 23 14.28 20.27 -39.50
CA LEU A 23 14.88 19.38 -38.54
C LEU A 23 13.74 18.95 -37.60
N GLY A 24 13.15 17.80 -37.93
CA GLY A 24 12.26 17.08 -37.02
C GLY A 24 13.04 16.69 -35.77
N GLY A 25 13.02 17.51 -34.74
CA GLY A 25 13.51 17.18 -33.44
C GLY A 25 12.69 15.99 -32.92
N SER A 26 13.26 14.78 -33.02
CA SER A 26 12.73 13.62 -32.30
C SER A 26 12.79 13.96 -30.81
N ALA A 27 11.67 14.34 -30.24
CA ALA A 27 11.54 14.44 -28.79
C ALA A 27 11.93 13.07 -28.24
N LEU A 28 13.02 13.01 -27.49
CA LEU A 28 13.39 11.83 -26.75
C LEU A 28 12.17 11.50 -25.87
N PRO A 29 11.74 10.22 -25.81
CA PRO A 29 10.66 9.84 -24.92
C PRO A 29 11.06 10.28 -23.50
N ALA A 30 10.21 11.05 -22.84
CA ALA A 30 10.42 11.43 -21.47
C ALA A 30 10.69 10.12 -20.68
N ALA A 31 11.81 10.07 -19.99
CA ALA A 31 12.14 8.92 -19.17
C ALA A 31 10.93 8.66 -18.25
N ALA A 32 10.36 7.46 -18.32
CA ALA A 32 9.25 7.09 -17.45
C ALA A 32 9.70 7.32 -16.00
N ALA A 33 8.91 8.09 -15.24
CA ALA A 33 9.23 8.34 -13.85
C ALA A 33 9.44 7.01 -13.13
N ALA A 34 10.49 6.92 -12.31
CA ALA A 34 10.77 5.71 -11.55
C ALA A 34 9.57 5.34 -10.68
N THR A 35 9.25 4.06 -10.62
CA THR A 35 8.19 3.56 -9.73
C THR A 35 8.54 3.88 -8.28
N PRO A 36 7.70 4.60 -7.51
CA PRO A 36 8.02 4.95 -6.14
C PRO A 36 8.06 3.71 -5.24
N VAL A 37 8.94 3.73 -4.26
CA VAL A 37 8.97 2.75 -3.16
C VAL A 37 7.93 3.19 -2.12
N ILE A 38 6.95 2.33 -1.82
CA ILE A 38 5.83 2.65 -0.93
C ILE A 38 5.75 1.64 0.19
N GLU A 39 5.81 2.12 1.43
CA GLU A 39 5.71 1.30 2.64
C GLU A 39 4.29 1.37 3.22
N TRP A 40 3.71 0.20 3.57
CA TRP A 40 2.40 0.12 4.23
C TRP A 40 2.49 -0.69 5.53
N ASN A 41 3.24 -0.21 6.50
CA ASN A 41 3.24 -0.81 7.84
C ASN A 41 3.77 0.18 8.92
N ALA A 42 3.68 1.48 8.66
CA ALA A 42 4.17 2.50 9.57
C ALA A 42 3.27 2.65 10.80
N HIS A 43 3.59 1.95 11.87
CA HIS A 43 2.89 2.09 13.15
C HIS A 43 3.48 3.23 13.99
N MET A 44 2.71 4.27 14.25
CA MET A 44 3.09 5.37 15.12
C MET A 44 2.67 5.07 16.56
N PHE A 45 3.62 5.08 17.48
CA PHE A 45 3.39 4.98 18.92
C PHE A 45 4.05 6.15 19.64
N SER A 46 3.33 6.82 20.54
CA SER A 46 3.86 7.95 21.31
C SER A 46 3.98 7.62 22.78
N SER A 47 5.03 8.10 23.42
CA SER A 47 5.15 8.09 24.89
C SER A 47 4.32 9.18 25.56
N ASP A 48 3.81 10.17 24.82
CA ASP A 48 2.89 11.20 25.34
C ASP A 48 1.48 10.63 25.45
N THR A 49 1.27 9.80 26.46
CA THR A 49 -0.04 9.16 26.74
C THR A 49 -1.08 10.13 27.27
N ALA A 50 -0.70 11.34 27.69
CA ALA A 50 -1.65 12.38 28.06
C ALA A 50 -2.36 12.94 26.83
N ARG A 51 -1.61 13.14 25.74
CA ARG A 51 -2.15 13.60 24.45
C ARG A 51 -2.72 12.47 23.60
N PHE A 52 -2.13 11.30 23.66
CA PHE A 52 -2.46 10.12 22.85
C PHE A 52 -2.66 8.90 23.76
N PRO A 53 -3.79 8.83 24.50
CA PRO A 53 -4.05 7.74 25.44
C PRO A 53 -4.28 6.43 24.70
N PHE A 54 -3.77 5.33 25.29
CA PHE A 54 -4.12 4.00 24.80
C PHE A 54 -5.57 3.66 25.17
N SER A 55 -6.26 3.00 24.28
CA SER A 55 -7.62 2.53 24.49
C SER A 55 -7.67 1.50 25.63
N PRO A 56 -8.66 1.57 26.53
CA PRO A 56 -8.90 0.51 27.50
C PRO A 56 -9.32 -0.80 26.84
N ARG A 57 -9.79 -0.77 25.60
CA ARG A 57 -10.17 -1.93 24.78
C ARG A 57 -9.01 -2.51 23.98
N GLY A 58 -7.82 -1.87 23.98
CA GLY A 58 -6.63 -2.38 23.31
C GLY A 58 -6.18 -3.71 23.92
N THR A 59 -5.74 -4.65 23.08
CA THR A 59 -5.37 -6.00 23.51
C THR A 59 -3.96 -6.11 24.08
N TYR A 60 -3.16 -5.08 23.85
CA TYR A 60 -1.85 -4.92 24.46
C TYR A 60 -1.53 -3.42 24.65
N LYS A 61 -0.47 -3.14 25.41
CA LYS A 61 0.05 -1.78 25.56
C LYS A 61 1.56 -1.80 25.27
N PRO A 62 2.06 -0.93 24.40
CA PRO A 62 3.50 -0.78 24.18
C PRO A 62 4.22 -0.31 25.45
N ASP A 63 5.49 -0.69 25.61
CA ASP A 63 6.37 -0.13 26.64
C ASP A 63 6.72 1.32 26.28
N THR A 64 6.09 2.27 26.95
CA THR A 64 6.24 3.71 26.68
C THR A 64 7.66 4.23 26.94
N ALA A 65 8.45 3.55 27.78
CA ALA A 65 9.84 3.94 28.05
C ALA A 65 10.75 3.81 26.81
N ARG A 66 10.31 3.03 25.83
CA ARG A 66 11.04 2.83 24.56
C ARG A 66 10.49 3.66 23.39
N LEU A 67 9.49 4.47 23.63
CA LEU A 67 8.82 5.26 22.60
C LEU A 67 9.30 6.71 22.62
N SER A 68 9.31 7.36 21.46
CA SER A 68 9.43 8.81 21.34
C SER A 68 8.11 9.50 21.66
N ALA A 69 8.16 10.70 22.22
CA ALA A 69 6.99 11.56 22.33
C ALA A 69 6.47 12.00 20.94
N ASP A 70 7.40 12.21 19.99
CA ASP A 70 7.10 12.49 18.58
C ASP A 70 7.66 11.40 17.67
N PRO A 71 6.88 10.36 17.36
CA PRO A 71 7.35 9.26 16.53
C PRO A 71 7.54 9.65 15.05
N LEU A 72 6.87 10.72 14.59
CA LEU A 72 6.91 11.12 13.18
C LEU A 72 8.31 11.55 12.75
N VAL A 73 9.04 12.28 13.59
CA VAL A 73 10.39 12.79 13.27
C VAL A 73 11.36 11.64 12.99
N ALA A 74 11.39 10.65 13.88
CA ALA A 74 12.23 9.46 13.71
C ALA A 74 11.85 8.67 12.47
N TYR A 75 10.55 8.54 12.22
CA TYR A 75 10.05 7.80 11.05
C TYR A 75 10.39 8.50 9.72
N GLN A 76 10.29 9.83 9.65
CA GLN A 76 10.68 10.58 8.45
C GLN A 76 12.18 10.45 8.15
N ALA A 77 13.03 10.41 9.18
CA ALA A 77 14.46 10.13 9.02
C ALA A 77 14.70 8.72 8.46
N HIS A 78 14.00 7.72 9.01
CA HIS A 78 14.05 6.33 8.52
C HIS A 78 13.63 6.21 7.05
N LEU A 79 12.55 6.85 6.62
CA LEU A 79 12.12 6.82 5.21
C LEU A 79 13.22 7.29 4.26
N LYS A 80 13.89 8.37 4.63
CA LYS A 80 14.99 8.92 3.82
C LYS A 80 16.19 7.98 3.77
N GLU A 81 16.57 7.38 4.89
CA GLU A 81 17.68 6.43 4.99
C GLU A 81 17.40 5.14 4.22
N ALA A 82 16.18 4.61 4.33
CA ALA A 82 15.76 3.38 3.66
C ALA A 82 15.42 3.57 2.17
N GLY A 83 15.38 4.82 1.65
CA GLY A 83 15.01 5.10 0.26
C GLY A 83 13.52 4.83 -0.01
N ILE A 84 12.65 5.15 0.95
CA ILE A 84 11.20 5.00 0.84
C ILE A 84 10.58 6.34 0.46
N ASP A 85 9.87 6.40 -0.65
CA ASP A 85 9.31 7.64 -1.20
C ASP A 85 7.98 8.03 -0.55
N LYS A 86 7.13 7.02 -0.26
CA LYS A 86 5.78 7.23 0.29
C LYS A 86 5.49 6.19 1.36
N ALA A 87 4.60 6.55 2.30
CA ALA A 87 4.22 5.62 3.37
C ALA A 87 2.76 5.76 3.79
N LEU A 88 2.23 4.67 4.38
CA LEU A 88 0.93 4.67 5.03
C LEU A 88 1.10 4.46 6.53
N PHE A 89 0.56 5.40 7.30
CA PHE A 89 0.40 5.21 8.74
C PHE A 89 -0.69 4.17 8.99
N VAL A 90 -0.29 3.00 9.45
CA VAL A 90 -1.23 1.96 9.86
C VAL A 90 -1.67 2.25 11.28
N HIS A 91 -2.97 2.48 11.46
CA HIS A 91 -3.52 2.79 12.78
C HIS A 91 -3.24 1.66 13.76
N PRO A 92 -2.48 1.91 14.86
CA PRO A 92 -2.08 0.86 15.78
C PRO A 92 -3.22 0.44 16.70
N GLU A 93 -3.36 -0.85 16.90
CA GLU A 93 -4.39 -1.49 17.72
C GLU A 93 -4.53 -0.93 19.15
N PRO A 94 -3.43 -0.62 19.87
CA PRO A 94 -3.53 -0.08 21.23
C PRO A 94 -4.32 1.22 21.39
N TYR A 95 -4.52 1.97 20.31
CA TYR A 95 -5.34 3.19 20.34
C TYR A 95 -6.83 2.92 20.07
N GLY A 96 -7.21 1.68 19.75
CA GLY A 96 -8.61 1.32 19.48
C GLY A 96 -9.19 2.10 18.30
N ASP A 97 -10.28 2.83 18.53
CA ASP A 97 -10.91 3.71 17.53
C ASP A 97 -10.57 5.21 17.71
N ASP A 98 -9.56 5.52 18.55
CA ASP A 98 -9.03 6.88 18.66
C ASP A 98 -7.91 7.13 17.65
N HIS A 99 -8.20 7.89 16.60
CA HIS A 99 -7.28 8.21 15.51
C HIS A 99 -6.46 9.48 15.73
N THR A 100 -6.47 10.06 16.94
CA THR A 100 -5.85 11.37 17.22
C THR A 100 -4.37 11.42 16.82
N LEU A 101 -3.57 10.41 17.16
CA LEU A 101 -2.14 10.36 16.79
C LEU A 101 -1.93 10.27 15.27
N VAL A 102 -2.68 9.41 14.59
CA VAL A 102 -2.58 9.27 13.13
C VAL A 102 -3.01 10.55 12.43
N LEU A 103 -4.06 11.21 12.92
CA LEU A 103 -4.52 12.50 12.38
C LEU A 103 -3.50 13.62 12.61
N ASP A 104 -2.82 13.65 13.77
CA ASP A 104 -1.73 14.58 14.06
C ASP A 104 -0.55 14.36 13.09
N CYS A 105 -0.12 13.12 12.87
CA CYS A 105 0.92 12.80 11.91
C CYS A 105 0.52 13.22 10.48
N LEU A 106 -0.71 12.97 10.07
CA LEU A 106 -1.21 13.39 8.78
C LEU A 106 -1.23 14.93 8.65
N ALA A 107 -1.64 15.67 9.67
CA ALA A 107 -1.69 17.14 9.62
C ALA A 107 -0.32 17.77 9.37
N ARG A 108 0.76 17.10 9.81
CA ARG A 108 2.14 17.56 9.70
C ARG A 108 2.89 17.02 8.47
N THR A 109 2.20 16.30 7.57
CA THR A 109 2.82 15.63 6.42
C THR A 109 2.13 15.93 5.10
N SER A 110 2.89 15.78 4.00
CA SER A 110 2.38 16.01 2.64
C SER A 110 1.37 14.94 2.21
N PRO A 111 0.22 15.32 1.61
CA PRO A 111 -0.71 14.38 0.99
C PRO A 111 -0.11 13.57 -0.17
N ALA A 112 0.91 14.10 -0.84
CA ALA A 112 1.60 13.39 -1.91
C ALA A 112 2.45 12.23 -1.38
N GLN A 113 2.89 12.30 -0.11
CA GLN A 113 3.81 11.34 0.48
C GLN A 113 3.15 10.41 1.52
N PHE A 114 2.08 10.86 2.19
CA PHE A 114 1.48 10.07 3.28
C PHE A 114 -0.02 9.90 3.13
N LYS A 115 -0.47 8.68 3.35
CA LYS A 115 -1.86 8.27 3.58
C LYS A 115 -1.94 7.53 4.92
N ALA A 116 -3.13 7.10 5.32
CA ALA A 116 -3.29 6.31 6.53
C ALA A 116 -4.45 5.31 6.44
N THR A 117 -4.42 4.37 7.36
CA THR A 117 -5.51 3.42 7.61
C THR A 117 -6.32 3.84 8.83
N SER A 118 -7.49 3.25 8.98
CA SER A 118 -8.32 3.36 10.18
C SER A 118 -8.59 1.97 10.78
N MET A 119 -9.06 1.96 12.01
CA MET A 119 -9.58 0.77 12.66
C MET A 119 -10.74 1.17 13.58
N PHE A 120 -11.77 0.35 13.60
CA PHE A 120 -12.94 0.53 14.46
C PHE A 120 -13.30 -0.82 15.07
N PHE A 121 -14.09 -0.78 16.15
CA PHE A 121 -14.65 -1.98 16.73
C PHE A 121 -15.94 -2.36 15.99
N PRO A 122 -15.93 -3.44 15.19
CA PRO A 122 -17.09 -3.75 14.33
C PRO A 122 -18.36 -4.13 15.10
N LYS A 123 -18.23 -4.45 16.39
CA LYS A 123 -19.38 -4.75 17.29
C LYS A 123 -20.12 -3.49 17.77
N ASP A 124 -19.54 -2.32 17.55
CA ASP A 124 -20.19 -1.05 17.90
C ASP A 124 -21.12 -0.66 16.75
N ASP A 125 -22.39 -0.43 17.04
CA ASP A 125 -23.43 -0.14 16.03
C ASP A 125 -23.11 1.13 15.21
N ASP A 126 -22.39 2.08 15.80
CA ASP A 126 -22.00 3.33 15.18
C ASP A 126 -20.68 3.27 14.39
N ALA A 127 -19.96 2.13 14.40
CA ALA A 127 -18.67 1.99 13.70
C ALA A 127 -18.73 2.37 12.21
N PRO A 128 -19.75 1.98 11.42
CA PRO A 128 -19.86 2.41 10.03
C PRO A 128 -20.05 3.92 9.86
N ALA A 129 -20.79 4.55 10.77
CA ALA A 129 -20.99 6.01 10.76
C ALA A 129 -19.73 6.76 11.17
N LYS A 130 -18.99 6.29 12.17
CA LYS A 130 -17.68 6.81 12.57
C LYS A 130 -16.66 6.72 11.44
N LEU A 131 -16.59 5.59 10.72
CA LEU A 131 -15.72 5.43 9.56
C LEU A 131 -16.05 6.48 8.48
N ALA A 132 -17.34 6.66 8.15
CA ALA A 132 -17.77 7.64 7.16
C ALA A 132 -17.40 9.08 7.58
N ALA A 133 -17.60 9.42 8.85
CA ALA A 133 -17.24 10.73 9.39
C ALA A 133 -15.72 10.98 9.35
N LEU A 134 -14.91 9.97 9.69
CA LEU A 134 -13.46 10.06 9.65
C LEU A 134 -12.95 10.29 8.22
N VAL A 135 -13.42 9.51 7.24
CA VAL A 135 -13.02 9.66 5.84
C VAL A 135 -13.43 11.00 5.26
N LYS A 136 -14.64 11.49 5.60
CA LYS A 136 -15.10 12.83 5.21
C LYS A 136 -14.20 13.92 5.78
N LYS A 137 -13.76 13.80 7.02
CA LYS A 137 -12.86 14.76 7.70
C LYS A 137 -11.44 14.70 7.17
N GLN A 138 -10.95 13.49 6.86
CA GLN A 138 -9.58 13.23 6.42
C GLN A 138 -9.54 12.28 5.21
N PRO A 139 -9.60 12.82 3.97
CA PRO A 139 -9.63 12.02 2.73
C PRO A 139 -8.37 11.17 2.47
N ARG A 140 -7.30 11.38 3.24
CA ARG A 140 -6.10 10.54 3.18
C ARG A 140 -6.25 9.20 3.91
N ILE A 141 -7.35 9.00 4.65
CA ILE A 141 -7.72 7.67 5.14
C ILE A 141 -8.19 6.86 3.93
N CYS A 142 -7.42 5.85 3.55
CA CYS A 142 -7.65 5.07 2.33
C CYS A 142 -7.95 3.58 2.59
N SER A 143 -7.94 3.18 3.86
CA SER A 143 -8.18 1.81 4.29
C SER A 143 -8.87 1.76 5.66
N THR A 144 -9.59 0.67 5.91
CA THR A 144 -10.00 0.28 7.26
C THR A 144 -9.51 -1.13 7.56
N ARG A 145 -8.93 -1.32 8.74
CA ARG A 145 -8.28 -2.56 9.16
C ARG A 145 -9.19 -3.39 10.05
N PHE A 146 -9.24 -4.69 9.78
CA PHE A 146 -9.88 -5.70 10.60
C PHE A 146 -8.79 -6.57 11.25
N HIS A 147 -8.83 -6.70 12.57
CA HIS A 147 -7.77 -7.30 13.36
C HIS A 147 -8.28 -8.56 14.09
N LEU A 148 -7.83 -9.73 13.64
CA LEU A 148 -8.30 -11.04 14.12
C LEU A 148 -7.14 -12.04 14.34
N HIS A 149 -5.95 -11.55 14.63
CA HIS A 149 -4.84 -12.43 14.96
C HIS A 149 -4.63 -12.56 16.47
N ARG A 150 -3.73 -13.44 16.89
CA ARG A 150 -3.38 -13.72 18.29
C ARG A 150 -4.52 -14.36 19.10
N GLY A 151 -5.55 -14.92 18.42
CA GLY A 151 -6.67 -15.55 19.08
C GLY A 151 -7.57 -14.60 19.88
N ASN A 152 -7.40 -13.27 19.69
CA ASN A 152 -8.18 -12.27 20.41
C ASN A 152 -9.46 -11.93 19.65
N THR A 153 -10.61 -12.22 20.27
CA THR A 153 -11.94 -11.94 19.73
C THR A 153 -12.55 -10.66 20.29
N ALA A 154 -11.75 -9.79 20.92
CA ALA A 154 -12.23 -8.53 21.48
C ALA A 154 -12.86 -7.62 20.41
N TYR A 155 -12.33 -7.62 19.20
CA TYR A 155 -12.89 -6.88 18.07
C TYR A 155 -14.11 -7.59 17.49
N PHE A 156 -13.97 -8.84 17.09
CA PHE A 156 -15.01 -9.73 16.55
C PHE A 156 -14.48 -11.16 16.51
N ALA A 157 -15.36 -12.14 16.29
CA ALA A 157 -14.98 -13.55 16.26
C ALA A 157 -15.10 -14.16 14.85
N SER A 158 -15.93 -13.58 13.97
CA SER A 158 -16.18 -14.06 12.61
C SER A 158 -16.49 -12.90 11.67
N PHE A 159 -16.04 -13.01 10.42
CA PHE A 159 -16.43 -12.10 9.32
C PHE A 159 -17.91 -12.20 8.94
N GLY A 160 -18.62 -13.22 9.42
CA GLY A 160 -20.07 -13.36 9.31
C GLY A 160 -20.89 -12.48 10.23
N GLU A 161 -20.31 -11.89 11.29
CA GLU A 161 -21.01 -11.05 12.25
C GLU A 161 -21.67 -9.84 11.56
N PRO A 162 -22.93 -9.47 11.94
CA PRO A 162 -23.66 -8.37 11.29
C PRO A 162 -22.90 -7.04 11.31
N GLY A 163 -22.30 -6.68 12.44
CA GLY A 163 -21.51 -5.44 12.57
C GLY A 163 -20.28 -5.43 11.70
N VAL A 164 -19.56 -6.58 11.58
CA VAL A 164 -18.40 -6.74 10.68
C VAL A 164 -18.83 -6.54 9.23
N ARG A 165 -19.95 -7.17 8.84
CA ARG A 165 -20.53 -7.04 7.49
C ARG A 165 -20.95 -5.60 7.19
N ALA A 166 -21.54 -4.90 8.15
CA ALA A 166 -21.96 -3.52 8.02
C ALA A 166 -20.75 -2.58 7.86
N LEU A 167 -19.70 -2.76 8.66
CA LEU A 167 -18.46 -1.98 8.56
C LEU A 167 -17.72 -2.26 7.24
N TRP A 168 -17.64 -3.53 6.81
CA TRP A 168 -17.05 -3.91 5.52
C TRP A 168 -17.82 -3.28 4.36
N LYS A 169 -19.16 -3.39 4.37
CA LYS A 169 -19.99 -2.73 3.37
C LYS A 169 -19.73 -1.23 3.32
N LYS A 170 -19.61 -0.57 4.47
CA LYS A 170 -19.30 0.86 4.54
C LYS A 170 -17.93 1.17 3.91
N ALA A 171 -16.92 0.33 4.14
CA ALA A 171 -15.61 0.47 3.49
C ALA A 171 -15.72 0.38 1.96
N VAL A 172 -16.53 -0.55 1.45
CA VAL A 172 -16.84 -0.68 0.01
C VAL A 172 -17.51 0.57 -0.52
N ASP A 173 -18.56 1.06 0.16
CA ASP A 173 -19.30 2.26 -0.23
C ASP A 173 -18.40 3.51 -0.31
N LEU A 174 -17.36 3.55 0.51
CA LEU A 174 -16.36 4.63 0.56
C LEU A 174 -15.14 4.39 -0.34
N ASN A 175 -15.14 3.29 -1.12
CA ASN A 175 -14.01 2.88 -1.97
C ASN A 175 -12.68 2.73 -1.22
N LEU A 176 -12.73 2.28 0.02
CA LEU A 176 -11.55 1.99 0.84
C LEU A 176 -11.00 0.60 0.55
N VAL A 177 -9.71 0.42 0.80
CA VAL A 177 -9.12 -0.92 0.93
C VAL A 177 -9.55 -1.53 2.25
N VAL A 178 -10.01 -2.77 2.24
CA VAL A 178 -10.18 -3.56 3.46
C VAL A 178 -8.86 -4.25 3.76
N GLU A 179 -8.23 -3.88 4.86
CA GLU A 179 -6.98 -4.46 5.34
C GLU A 179 -7.27 -5.52 6.39
N LEU A 180 -6.70 -6.72 6.21
CA LEU A 180 -6.97 -7.88 7.07
C LEU A 180 -5.70 -8.33 7.78
N ASP A 181 -5.65 -8.09 9.09
CA ASP A 181 -4.62 -8.66 9.96
C ASP A 181 -5.20 -9.86 10.70
N LEU A 182 -4.98 -11.04 10.17
CA LEU A 182 -5.61 -12.28 10.63
C LEU A 182 -4.63 -13.46 10.64
N GLY A 183 -4.96 -14.49 11.39
CA GLY A 183 -4.26 -15.77 11.34
C GLY A 183 -4.82 -16.68 10.25
N PRO A 184 -4.05 -17.73 9.83
CA PRO A 184 -4.47 -18.67 8.78
C PRO A 184 -5.80 -19.36 9.04
N ASN A 185 -6.12 -19.63 10.32
CA ASN A 185 -7.38 -20.25 10.75
C ASN A 185 -8.65 -19.45 10.39
N TYR A 186 -8.50 -18.15 10.06
CA TYR A 186 -9.62 -17.29 9.62
C TYR A 186 -9.71 -17.13 8.11
N ALA A 187 -8.78 -17.72 7.33
CA ALA A 187 -8.71 -17.49 5.90
C ALA A 187 -9.99 -17.93 5.16
N ARG A 188 -10.59 -19.06 5.56
CA ARG A 188 -11.83 -19.55 4.96
C ARG A 188 -13.02 -18.62 5.25
N ASP A 189 -13.12 -18.13 6.48
CA ASP A 189 -14.16 -17.19 6.88
C ASP A 189 -14.00 -15.83 6.17
N ALA A 190 -12.76 -15.31 6.10
CA ALA A 190 -12.44 -14.13 5.30
C ALA A 190 -12.76 -14.33 3.81
N GLY A 191 -12.47 -15.51 3.25
CA GLY A 191 -12.81 -15.87 1.88
C GLY A 191 -14.32 -15.77 1.58
N ALA A 192 -15.17 -16.19 2.52
CA ALA A 192 -16.62 -16.05 2.39
C ALA A 192 -17.05 -14.55 2.40
N ALA A 193 -16.40 -13.72 3.22
CA ALA A 193 -16.66 -12.28 3.23
C ALA A 193 -16.19 -11.61 1.93
N ILE A 194 -15.00 -11.96 1.42
CA ILE A 194 -14.45 -11.46 0.16
C ILE A 194 -15.40 -11.80 -1.01
N ALA A 195 -15.88 -13.04 -1.07
CA ALA A 195 -16.83 -13.49 -2.10
C ALA A 195 -18.14 -12.69 -2.09
N ALA A 196 -18.58 -12.24 -0.91
CA ALA A 196 -19.79 -11.45 -0.78
C ALA A 196 -19.62 -9.98 -1.22
N PHE A 197 -18.38 -9.50 -1.38
CA PHE A 197 -18.06 -8.14 -1.82
C PHE A 197 -17.02 -8.18 -2.97
N PRO A 198 -17.34 -8.69 -4.15
CA PRO A 198 -16.37 -8.96 -5.21
C PRO A 198 -15.68 -7.71 -5.77
N GLY A 199 -16.26 -6.53 -5.60
CA GLY A 199 -15.67 -5.25 -6.00
C GLY A 199 -14.74 -4.62 -4.95
N CYS A 200 -14.63 -5.21 -3.76
CA CYS A 200 -13.82 -4.68 -2.67
C CYS A 200 -12.32 -4.98 -2.89
N LYS A 201 -11.47 -3.99 -2.76
CA LYS A 201 -10.02 -4.17 -2.70
C LYS A 201 -9.65 -4.70 -1.32
N VAL A 202 -8.96 -5.83 -1.25
CA VAL A 202 -8.55 -6.46 0.01
C VAL A 202 -7.04 -6.59 0.06
N LEU A 203 -6.43 -6.22 1.18
CA LEU A 203 -5.00 -6.41 1.47
C LEU A 203 -4.85 -7.26 2.72
N ILE A 204 -4.16 -8.40 2.60
CA ILE A 204 -3.92 -9.31 3.72
C ILE A 204 -2.53 -9.02 4.29
N ASP A 205 -2.46 -8.76 5.60
CA ASP A 205 -1.24 -8.44 6.31
C ASP A 205 -0.34 -9.66 6.55
N HIS A 206 0.97 -9.43 6.56
CA HIS A 206 2.00 -10.35 7.06
C HIS A 206 1.88 -11.79 6.54
N MET A 207 1.48 -11.94 5.26
CA MET A 207 1.21 -13.27 4.67
C MET A 207 0.28 -14.11 5.56
N CYS A 208 -0.72 -13.44 6.17
CA CYS A 208 -1.71 -14.07 7.07
C CYS A 208 -1.10 -14.67 8.35
N ASN A 209 -0.01 -14.08 8.88
CA ASN A 209 0.61 -14.45 10.18
C ASN A 209 0.78 -15.96 10.38
N PRO A 210 1.57 -16.68 9.58
CA PRO A 210 1.60 -18.16 9.54
C PRO A 210 1.96 -18.83 10.86
N LYS A 211 2.57 -18.11 11.82
CA LYS A 211 2.85 -18.64 13.18
C LYS A 211 1.63 -18.71 14.09
N THR A 212 0.55 -18.03 13.73
CA THR A 212 -0.64 -17.91 14.58
C THR A 212 -1.73 -18.94 14.26
N GLY A 213 -1.49 -19.81 13.24
CA GLY A 213 -2.43 -20.83 12.82
C GLY A 213 -1.75 -22.19 12.64
N MET A 214 -2.54 -23.18 12.29
CA MET A 214 -2.05 -24.52 11.96
C MET A 214 -1.49 -24.54 10.53
N ILE A 215 -0.36 -25.19 10.31
CA ILE A 215 0.32 -25.19 9.00
C ILE A 215 -0.56 -25.75 7.86
N TRP A 216 -1.45 -26.67 8.15
CA TRP A 216 -2.39 -27.22 7.16
C TRP A 216 -3.50 -26.24 6.77
N GLU A 217 -3.79 -25.24 7.60
CA GLU A 217 -4.75 -24.17 7.28
C GLU A 217 -4.19 -23.18 6.26
N TYR A 218 -2.88 -23.19 6.05
CA TYR A 218 -2.25 -22.28 5.11
C TYR A 218 -2.65 -22.55 3.64
N GLY A 219 -3.15 -23.73 3.34
CA GLY A 219 -3.80 -24.01 2.06
C GLY A 219 -4.98 -23.08 1.79
N ASP A 220 -5.83 -22.84 2.79
CA ASP A 220 -6.97 -21.92 2.69
C ASP A 220 -6.51 -20.46 2.46
N VAL A 221 -5.33 -20.07 2.98
CA VAL A 221 -4.72 -18.75 2.69
C VAL A 221 -4.32 -18.63 1.23
N LEU A 222 -3.66 -19.65 0.70
CA LEU A 222 -3.24 -19.68 -0.72
C LEU A 222 -4.45 -19.68 -1.65
N ASP A 223 -5.55 -20.34 -1.27
CA ASP A 223 -6.80 -20.36 -2.02
C ASP A 223 -7.44 -18.97 -2.18
N LEU A 224 -7.10 -18.00 -1.29
CA LEU A 224 -7.55 -16.62 -1.45
C LEU A 224 -6.99 -15.96 -2.71
N ALA A 225 -5.93 -16.49 -3.29
CA ALA A 225 -5.37 -16.03 -4.55
C ALA A 225 -6.35 -16.17 -5.75
N LYS A 226 -7.39 -17.00 -5.65
CA LYS A 226 -8.44 -17.09 -6.66
C LYS A 226 -9.24 -15.79 -6.82
N TYR A 227 -9.25 -14.91 -5.82
CA TYR A 227 -9.95 -13.64 -5.88
C TYR A 227 -9.02 -12.57 -6.48
N PRO A 228 -9.33 -11.98 -7.65
CA PRO A 228 -8.45 -11.04 -8.34
C PRO A 228 -8.26 -9.70 -7.60
N ASN A 229 -9.16 -9.39 -6.69
CA ASN A 229 -9.18 -8.19 -5.86
C ASN A 229 -8.42 -8.33 -4.53
N VAL A 230 -7.80 -9.49 -4.28
CA VAL A 230 -7.03 -9.76 -3.06
C VAL A 230 -5.54 -9.58 -3.31
N TYR A 231 -4.93 -8.75 -2.49
CA TYR A 231 -3.50 -8.48 -2.43
C TYR A 231 -2.92 -9.08 -1.16
N MET A 232 -1.63 -9.46 -1.21
CA MET A 232 -0.92 -10.06 -0.10
C MET A 232 0.30 -9.23 0.27
N LYS A 233 0.43 -8.87 1.55
CA LYS A 233 1.56 -8.09 2.07
C LYS A 233 2.70 -9.00 2.51
N MET A 234 3.83 -8.93 1.82
CA MET A 234 5.09 -9.57 2.22
C MET A 234 5.76 -8.71 3.29
N SER A 235 5.44 -8.99 4.52
CA SER A 235 5.91 -8.28 5.71
C SER A 235 5.88 -9.22 6.92
N GLY A 236 6.33 -8.75 8.08
CA GLY A 236 6.28 -9.53 9.33
C GLY A 236 7.21 -10.74 9.36
N LEU A 237 8.25 -10.79 8.50
CA LEU A 237 9.20 -11.92 8.46
C LEU A 237 9.91 -12.12 9.80
N GLY A 238 10.19 -11.04 10.53
CA GLY A 238 10.76 -11.10 11.88
C GLY A 238 9.85 -11.74 12.93
N TYR A 239 8.55 -11.97 12.62
CA TYR A 239 7.67 -12.77 13.48
C TYR A 239 7.85 -14.27 13.25
N MET A 240 8.43 -14.67 12.11
CA MET A 240 8.60 -16.05 11.71
C MET A 240 10.00 -16.59 12.02
N THR A 241 11.02 -15.72 11.96
CA THR A 241 12.43 -16.09 12.13
C THR A 241 13.26 -14.90 12.63
N ASP A 242 14.44 -15.22 13.20
CA ASP A 242 15.39 -14.23 13.72
C ASP A 242 16.61 -14.04 12.79
N ASP A 243 16.66 -14.66 11.61
CA ASP A 243 17.79 -14.57 10.68
C ASP A 243 17.81 -13.27 9.86
N LYS A 244 17.83 -12.15 10.58
CA LYS A 244 17.95 -10.78 10.02
C LYS A 244 19.33 -10.57 9.35
N PRO A 245 19.39 -9.64 8.38
CA PRO A 245 18.32 -8.78 7.88
C PRO A 245 17.50 -9.43 6.76
N ASP A 246 17.96 -10.49 6.13
CA ASP A 246 17.46 -10.99 4.86
C ASP A 246 16.38 -12.08 4.98
N TYR A 247 16.22 -12.67 6.17
CA TYR A 247 15.23 -13.71 6.46
C TYR A 247 15.28 -14.90 5.47
N LEU A 248 16.49 -15.37 5.15
CA LEU A 248 16.75 -16.38 4.11
C LEU A 248 16.06 -17.71 4.37
N SER A 249 15.86 -18.08 5.64
CA SER A 249 15.10 -19.27 6.03
C SER A 249 13.64 -19.25 5.54
N GLN A 250 13.11 -18.06 5.23
CA GLN A 250 11.74 -17.90 4.75
C GLN A 250 11.61 -17.80 3.21
N LEU A 251 12.71 -17.91 2.46
CA LEU A 251 12.71 -17.77 0.99
C LEU A 251 11.75 -18.75 0.30
N SER A 252 11.75 -20.02 0.69
CA SER A 252 10.86 -21.02 0.06
C SER A 252 9.39 -20.71 0.31
N PHE A 253 9.08 -20.27 1.52
CA PHE A 253 7.73 -19.89 1.92
C PHE A 253 7.25 -18.65 1.17
N THR A 254 8.00 -17.55 1.21
CA THR A 254 7.63 -16.30 0.55
C THR A 254 7.49 -16.46 -0.96
N ARG A 255 8.41 -17.23 -1.60
CA ARG A 255 8.33 -17.52 -3.04
C ARG A 255 7.11 -18.35 -3.41
N ARG A 256 6.67 -19.25 -2.55
CA ARG A 256 5.41 -19.96 -2.75
C ARG A 256 4.22 -18.98 -2.73
N VAL A 257 4.17 -18.09 -1.76
CA VAL A 257 3.11 -17.06 -1.67
C VAL A 257 3.13 -16.15 -2.91
N ILE A 258 4.31 -15.67 -3.31
CA ILE A 258 4.47 -14.84 -4.52
C ILE A 258 4.00 -15.59 -5.77
N LYS A 259 4.29 -16.89 -5.87
CA LYS A 259 3.86 -17.72 -7.01
C LYS A 259 2.34 -17.81 -7.10
N GLU A 260 1.65 -17.99 -5.98
CA GLU A 260 0.18 -18.14 -5.95
C GLU A 260 -0.54 -16.82 -6.22
N PHE A 261 -0.11 -15.72 -5.59
CA PHE A 261 -0.75 -14.42 -5.78
C PHE A 261 -0.29 -13.69 -7.05
N GLY A 262 0.89 -14.03 -7.56
CA GLY A 262 1.56 -13.32 -8.66
C GLY A 262 2.15 -11.96 -8.23
N ALA A 263 3.22 -11.52 -8.89
CA ALA A 263 3.89 -10.26 -8.58
C ALA A 263 2.95 -9.03 -8.65
N ASP A 264 1.90 -9.08 -9.45
CA ASP A 264 0.93 -7.99 -9.60
C ASP A 264 0.02 -7.77 -8.39
N ARG A 265 -0.03 -8.74 -7.45
CA ARG A 265 -0.85 -8.67 -6.23
C ARG A 265 -0.06 -8.85 -4.94
N MET A 266 1.26 -8.91 -5.04
CA MET A 266 2.13 -8.81 -3.88
C MET A 266 2.46 -7.36 -3.55
N VAL A 267 2.57 -7.06 -2.27
CA VAL A 267 2.99 -5.76 -1.74
C VAL A 267 4.11 -6.01 -0.73
N TRP A 268 5.22 -5.30 -0.89
CA TRP A 268 6.25 -5.28 0.16
C TRP A 268 5.85 -4.29 1.25
N SER A 269 6.24 -4.58 2.49
CA SER A 269 6.21 -3.62 3.58
C SER A 269 7.16 -4.02 4.71
N GLY A 270 7.79 -3.05 5.35
CA GLY A 270 8.71 -3.25 6.46
C GLY A 270 9.87 -2.25 6.47
N ASP A 271 10.91 -2.57 7.23
CA ASP A 271 12.02 -1.64 7.51
C ASP A 271 12.89 -1.35 6.27
N SER A 272 13.03 -2.31 5.35
CA SER A 272 13.91 -2.17 4.20
C SER A 272 13.31 -2.74 2.92
N PRO A 273 13.22 -1.95 1.83
CA PRO A 273 12.77 -2.44 0.52
C PRO A 273 13.72 -3.46 -0.11
N HIS A 274 14.95 -3.60 0.40
CA HIS A 274 15.91 -4.63 0.00
C HIS A 274 15.35 -6.06 0.16
N ILE A 275 14.47 -6.28 1.11
CA ILE A 275 13.81 -7.58 1.32
C ILE A 275 13.09 -8.05 0.05
N ALA A 276 12.48 -7.14 -0.70
CA ALA A 276 11.85 -7.52 -1.96
C ALA A 276 12.89 -7.99 -3.00
N ASP A 277 14.08 -7.37 -3.05
CA ASP A 277 15.16 -7.81 -3.95
C ASP A 277 15.65 -9.21 -3.61
N VAL A 278 15.83 -9.50 -2.31
CA VAL A 278 16.30 -10.80 -1.83
C VAL A 278 15.28 -11.90 -2.13
N HIS A 279 14.02 -11.71 -1.70
CA HIS A 279 12.98 -12.73 -1.79
C HIS A 279 12.47 -12.94 -3.22
N MET A 280 12.61 -11.92 -4.08
CA MET A 280 12.24 -11.99 -5.49
C MET A 280 13.45 -12.15 -6.43
N LYS A 281 14.61 -12.56 -5.92
CA LYS A 281 15.78 -12.85 -6.77
C LYS A 281 15.41 -13.85 -7.88
N GLY A 282 15.58 -13.44 -9.14
CA GLY A 282 15.20 -14.20 -10.33
C GLY A 282 13.89 -13.73 -10.99
N TYR A 283 13.15 -12.83 -10.38
CA TYR A 283 12.05 -12.11 -11.04
C TYR A 283 12.57 -10.93 -11.85
N SER A 284 11.76 -10.40 -12.78
CA SER A 284 12.13 -9.22 -13.53
C SER A 284 12.25 -7.97 -12.63
N ALA A 285 13.09 -7.01 -13.00
CA ALA A 285 13.18 -5.73 -12.30
C ALA A 285 11.81 -5.00 -12.24
N ALA A 286 11.01 -5.15 -13.31
CA ALA A 286 9.67 -4.59 -13.36
C ALA A 286 8.73 -5.24 -12.31
N ASP A 287 8.80 -6.55 -12.11
CA ASP A 287 7.98 -7.23 -11.10
C ASP A 287 8.41 -6.85 -9.67
N ILE A 288 9.71 -6.72 -9.43
CA ILE A 288 10.23 -6.24 -8.14
C ILE A 288 9.76 -4.81 -7.87
N ALA A 289 9.80 -3.93 -8.87
CA ALA A 289 9.31 -2.54 -8.73
C ALA A 289 7.80 -2.49 -8.46
N LYS A 290 6.99 -3.36 -9.07
CA LYS A 290 5.56 -3.49 -8.76
C LYS A 290 5.36 -3.82 -7.28
N VAL A 291 6.10 -4.79 -6.75
CA VAL A 291 5.96 -5.23 -5.34
C VAL A 291 6.45 -4.16 -4.37
N LYS A 292 7.53 -3.44 -4.68
CA LYS A 292 8.05 -2.36 -3.85
C LYS A 292 7.13 -1.15 -3.75
N GLY A 293 6.27 -0.91 -4.76
CA GLY A 293 5.38 0.25 -4.69
C GLY A 293 4.37 0.38 -5.82
N GLY A 294 4.67 -0.11 -7.03
CA GLY A 294 3.78 0.03 -8.20
C GLY A 294 2.38 -0.55 -7.96
N ASN A 295 2.28 -1.66 -7.24
CA ASN A 295 1.00 -2.27 -6.88
C ASN A 295 0.20 -1.38 -5.92
N LEU A 296 0.87 -0.79 -4.93
CA LEU A 296 0.22 0.16 -4.00
C LEU A 296 -0.19 1.44 -4.69
N GLN A 297 0.66 1.96 -5.59
CA GLN A 297 0.32 3.12 -6.40
C GLN A 297 -0.97 2.89 -7.19
N ARG A 298 -1.08 1.72 -7.84
CA ARG A 298 -2.28 1.32 -8.59
C ARG A 298 -3.48 1.06 -7.67
N LEU A 299 -3.30 0.30 -6.57
CA LEU A 299 -4.35 -0.06 -5.63
C LEU A 299 -5.02 1.18 -5.02
N LEU A 300 -4.22 2.19 -4.68
CA LEU A 300 -4.65 3.41 -4.00
C LEU A 300 -4.92 4.57 -4.96
N ASN A 301 -4.74 4.38 -6.27
CA ASN A 301 -4.76 5.47 -7.26
C ASN A 301 -3.92 6.66 -6.79
N TRP A 302 -2.66 6.38 -6.39
CA TRP A 302 -1.78 7.34 -5.73
C TRP A 302 -0.66 7.80 -6.67
N ALA A 303 -0.90 8.90 -7.34
CA ALA A 303 0.08 9.52 -8.26
C ALA A 303 1.36 9.96 -7.54
#